data_db47dd48ae0a2b7bcaf7d5e43e249b5f
#
_entry.id   db47dd48ae0a2b7bcaf7d5e43e249b5f
#
_cell.length_a   1.000
_cell.length_b   1.000
_cell.length_c   1.000
_cell.angle_alpha   90.00
_cell.angle_beta   90.00
_cell.angle_gamma   90.00
#
_symmetry.space_group_name_H-M   'P 1'
#
loop_
_entity.id
_entity.type
_entity.pdbx_description
1 polymer ?
#
loop_
_entity_poly.entity_id
_entity_poly.type
_entity_poly.pdbx_seq_one_letter_code
_entity_poly.pdbx_strand_id
1 'polypeptide(L)'
;MRHYFFYIIVLLAACSRDEKTIKIKGSDTEVNLAVRLAESFHQVNPTVFVSISGGGSGLGIAALLNGTADIANSSRTINTGELQLFESRRHEIDSFIFAQDAIAIVVAADLGIDSISPGDLADIFSGKSTNWSHFGATKKRINIYGRQSNSGTHDFIKKKLGINFTPYAKQMNGNAQIIEAVKADHSGIGYVGAGYVSHKQARDIKVLPIYLEKRENAISPFDSSMIAEGRYFFQRPLFQYYKSISYDKIKPFLDFEKSDAGQKIIQLSGYYPVKSTHEYQGEGKN
;
A
#
# COMPACT_ATOMS: atom_id res chain seq x y z
N MET A 1 -29.49 36.11 50.16
CA MET A 1 -29.17 34.82 49.53
C MET A 1 -29.77 34.75 48.15
N ARG A 2 -29.13 35.31 47.10
CA ARG A 2 -29.67 35.24 45.72
C ARG A 2 -28.71 35.89 44.71
N HIS A 3 -27.44 35.33 44.52
CA HIS A 3 -26.51 35.82 43.46
C HIS A 3 -25.43 34.78 43.05
N TYR A 4 -25.66 33.44 43.08
CA TYR A 4 -24.66 32.48 42.67
C TYR A 4 -25.15 31.48 41.60
N PHE A 5 -25.95 31.91 40.61
CA PHE A 5 -26.46 30.97 39.60
C PHE A 5 -26.17 31.36 38.15
N PHE A 6 -25.15 32.18 37.89
CA PHE A 6 -24.96 32.72 36.52
C PHE A 6 -23.59 32.43 35.88
N TYR A 7 -22.77 31.50 36.37
CA TYR A 7 -21.41 31.28 35.85
C TYR A 7 -21.10 29.87 35.28
N ILE A 8 -22.08 29.04 34.91
CA ILE A 8 -21.83 27.66 34.44
C ILE A 8 -22.16 27.44 32.93
N ILE A 9 -22.49 28.45 32.13
CA ILE A 9 -22.95 28.24 30.73
C ILE A 9 -21.89 28.62 29.67
N VAL A 10 -20.66 28.92 29.99
CA VAL A 10 -19.66 29.35 28.96
C VAL A 10 -18.64 28.28 28.51
N LEU A 11 -18.69 27.05 28.99
CA LEU A 11 -17.65 26.05 28.71
C LEU A 11 -18.00 24.93 27.69
N LEU A 12 -19.08 25.07 26.90
CA LEU A 12 -19.47 24.03 25.93
C LEU A 12 -19.28 24.40 24.44
N ALA A 13 -18.57 25.48 24.13
CA ALA A 13 -18.38 25.94 22.74
C ALA A 13 -16.97 25.62 22.17
N ALA A 14 -16.23 24.64 22.70
CA ALA A 14 -14.85 24.35 22.31
C ALA A 14 -14.65 23.00 21.59
N CYS A 15 -15.65 22.46 20.89
CA CYS A 15 -15.54 21.21 20.15
C CYS A 15 -16.11 21.30 18.73
N SER A 16 -15.61 22.25 17.91
CA SER A 16 -15.86 22.22 16.47
C SER A 16 -14.58 22.58 15.70
N ARG A 17 -13.56 21.73 15.83
CA ARG A 17 -12.31 21.86 15.07
C ARG A 17 -12.06 20.71 14.10
N ASP A 18 -13.10 19.94 13.72
CA ASP A 18 -12.96 18.73 12.89
C ASP A 18 -13.02 19.02 11.37
N GLU A 19 -13.47 20.21 10.95
CA GLU A 19 -13.64 20.56 9.53
C GLU A 19 -12.32 20.73 8.76
N LYS A 20 -11.19 20.96 9.44
CA LYS A 20 -9.88 21.17 8.81
C LYS A 20 -8.97 19.94 8.79
N THR A 21 -9.46 18.80 9.26
CA THR A 21 -8.65 17.56 9.27
C THR A 21 -9.08 16.64 8.14
N ILE A 22 -8.16 16.33 7.23
CA ILE A 22 -8.32 15.30 6.21
C ILE A 22 -7.93 13.95 6.82
N LYS A 23 -8.86 12.99 6.82
CA LYS A 23 -8.67 11.66 7.40
C LYS A 23 -8.36 10.65 6.28
N ILE A 24 -7.14 10.12 6.25
CA ILE A 24 -6.69 9.11 5.28
C ILE A 24 -6.55 7.77 5.99
N LYS A 25 -7.21 6.73 5.47
CA LYS A 25 -7.07 5.36 6.00
C LYS A 25 -6.85 4.36 4.87
N GLY A 26 -6.16 3.26 5.16
CA GLY A 26 -6.13 2.16 4.21
C GLY A 26 -4.81 1.43 4.09
N SER A 27 -4.28 1.38 2.88
CA SER A 27 -3.13 0.56 2.52
C SER A 27 -1.91 0.83 3.39
N ASP A 28 -1.44 -0.20 4.07
CA ASP A 28 -0.18 -0.13 4.83
C ASP A 28 1.04 0.13 3.92
N THR A 29 0.99 -0.32 2.67
CA THR A 29 2.03 -0.04 1.67
C THR A 29 2.31 1.45 1.54
N GLU A 30 1.30 2.29 1.66
CA GLU A 30 1.34 3.72 1.38
C GLU A 30 1.56 4.60 2.62
N VAL A 31 1.51 4.02 3.83
CA VAL A 31 1.53 4.80 5.08
C VAL A 31 2.74 5.71 5.19
N ASN A 32 3.95 5.18 4.97
CA ASN A 32 5.17 5.97 5.08
C ASN A 32 5.23 7.11 4.05
N LEU A 33 4.76 6.86 2.83
CA LEU A 33 4.66 7.89 1.79
C LEU A 33 3.63 8.95 2.17
N ALA A 34 2.43 8.52 2.59
CA ALA A 34 1.36 9.42 2.97
C ALA A 34 1.75 10.33 4.16
N VAL A 35 2.50 9.80 5.15
CA VAL A 35 3.03 10.60 6.26
C VAL A 35 3.99 11.68 5.75
N ARG A 36 4.94 11.35 4.88
CA ARG A 36 5.88 12.32 4.31
C ARG A 36 5.18 13.40 3.47
N LEU A 37 4.16 13.01 2.69
CA LEU A 37 3.35 13.95 1.93
C LEU A 37 2.57 14.88 2.86
N ALA A 38 1.96 14.34 3.92
CA ALA A 38 1.20 15.11 4.91
C ALA A 38 2.09 16.11 5.68
N GLU A 39 3.28 15.68 6.11
CA GLU A 39 4.24 16.54 6.80
C GLU A 39 4.70 17.70 5.90
N SER A 40 5.02 17.42 4.64
CA SER A 40 5.44 18.46 3.69
C SER A 40 4.28 19.36 3.27
N PHE A 41 3.06 18.81 3.13
CA PHE A 41 1.86 19.59 2.88
C PHE A 41 1.56 20.56 4.02
N HIS A 42 1.71 20.13 5.27
CA HIS A 42 1.49 20.98 6.44
C HIS A 42 2.44 22.19 6.48
N GLN A 43 3.66 22.07 5.95
CA GLN A 43 4.60 23.20 5.85
C GLN A 43 4.08 24.32 4.93
N VAL A 44 3.34 23.99 3.86
CA VAL A 44 2.78 24.94 2.90
C VAL A 44 1.31 25.29 3.19
N ASN A 45 0.61 24.45 3.95
CA ASN A 45 -0.78 24.62 4.37
C ASN A 45 -0.96 24.36 5.88
N PRO A 46 -0.45 25.22 6.76
CA PRO A 46 -0.41 24.98 8.21
C PRO A 46 -1.78 24.96 8.89
N THR A 47 -2.84 25.40 8.21
CA THR A 47 -4.21 25.40 8.74
C THR A 47 -4.96 24.09 8.46
N VAL A 48 -4.43 23.21 7.62
CA VAL A 48 -5.05 21.91 7.27
C VAL A 48 -4.20 20.79 7.84
N PHE A 49 -4.82 19.90 8.59
CA PHE A 49 -4.16 18.71 9.16
C PHE A 49 -4.52 17.48 8.36
N VAL A 50 -3.58 16.56 8.21
CA VAL A 50 -3.82 15.25 7.57
C VAL A 50 -3.53 14.16 8.58
N SER A 51 -4.54 13.35 8.90
CA SER A 51 -4.44 12.21 9.82
C SER A 51 -4.36 10.92 9.01
N ILE A 52 -3.35 10.07 9.28
CA ILE A 52 -3.08 8.87 8.50
C ILE A 52 -3.16 7.63 9.37
N SER A 53 -3.87 6.60 8.89
CA SER A 53 -3.98 5.29 9.52
C SER A 53 -3.83 4.18 8.48
N GLY A 54 -2.95 3.22 8.74
CA GLY A 54 -2.81 2.01 7.95
C GLY A 54 -3.88 0.95 8.26
N GLY A 55 -3.60 -0.31 7.92
CA GLY A 55 -4.42 -1.48 8.25
C GLY A 55 -4.88 -2.32 7.05
N GLY A 56 -4.66 -1.82 5.83
CA GLY A 56 -4.97 -2.50 4.57
C GLY A 56 -6.05 -1.81 3.75
N SER A 57 -6.01 -2.02 2.44
CA SER A 57 -6.89 -1.37 1.46
C SER A 57 -8.38 -1.58 1.77
N GLY A 58 -8.77 -2.80 2.13
CA GLY A 58 -10.17 -3.10 2.48
C GLY A 58 -10.65 -2.33 3.71
N LEU A 59 -9.78 -2.10 4.71
CA LEU A 59 -10.13 -1.28 5.87
C LEU A 59 -10.33 0.19 5.48
N GLY A 60 -9.48 0.74 4.60
CA GLY A 60 -9.63 2.10 4.09
C GLY A 60 -10.92 2.30 3.32
N ILE A 61 -11.23 1.38 2.40
CA ILE A 61 -12.48 1.39 1.61
C ILE A 61 -13.70 1.32 2.53
N ALA A 62 -13.69 0.44 3.54
CA ALA A 62 -14.77 0.36 4.52
C ALA A 62 -14.88 1.63 5.37
N ALA A 63 -13.76 2.26 5.74
CA ALA A 63 -13.75 3.53 6.47
C ALA A 63 -14.34 4.67 5.64
N LEU A 64 -14.01 4.73 4.34
CA LEU A 64 -14.60 5.69 3.40
C LEU A 64 -16.10 5.48 3.24
N LEU A 65 -16.56 4.24 3.06
CA LEU A 65 -17.98 3.89 2.98
C LEU A 65 -18.74 4.38 4.22
N ASN A 66 -18.18 4.18 5.40
CA ASN A 66 -18.79 4.52 6.70
C ASN A 66 -18.57 6.00 7.11
N GLY A 67 -17.91 6.81 6.28
CA GLY A 67 -17.68 8.24 6.56
C GLY A 67 -16.67 8.51 7.68
N THR A 68 -15.84 7.52 8.05
CA THR A 68 -14.77 7.67 9.06
C THR A 68 -13.40 7.95 8.44
N ALA A 69 -13.32 8.04 7.12
CA ALA A 69 -12.19 8.55 6.33
C ALA A 69 -12.73 9.44 5.22
N ASP A 70 -11.93 10.43 4.82
CA ASP A 70 -12.17 11.29 3.66
C ASP A 70 -11.52 10.70 2.41
N ILE A 71 -10.37 10.03 2.58
CA ILE A 71 -9.61 9.36 1.52
C ILE A 71 -9.32 7.92 1.97
N ALA A 72 -9.55 6.97 1.08
CA ALA A 72 -9.11 5.58 1.24
C ALA A 72 -7.89 5.32 0.36
N ASN A 73 -6.72 5.14 0.97
CA ASN A 73 -5.52 4.67 0.28
C ASN A 73 -5.64 3.19 -0.04
N SER A 74 -5.35 2.81 -1.28
CA SER A 74 -5.51 1.44 -1.74
C SER A 74 -4.45 1.02 -2.75
N SER A 75 -3.83 -0.11 -2.49
CA SER A 75 -2.86 -0.75 -3.38
C SER A 75 -3.49 -1.85 -4.26
N ARG A 76 -4.79 -1.75 -4.49
CA ARG A 76 -5.59 -2.52 -5.43
C ARG A 76 -6.80 -1.72 -5.91
N THR A 77 -7.39 -2.15 -6.99
CA THR A 77 -8.71 -1.64 -7.39
C THR A 77 -9.79 -2.01 -6.38
N ILE A 78 -10.80 -1.15 -6.26
CA ILE A 78 -12.03 -1.48 -5.53
C ILE A 78 -12.69 -2.68 -6.21
N ASN A 79 -13.21 -3.64 -5.44
CA ASN A 79 -13.86 -4.82 -5.99
C ASN A 79 -15.36 -4.58 -6.21
N THR A 80 -16.01 -5.45 -7.01
CA THR A 80 -17.43 -5.33 -7.37
C THR A 80 -18.34 -5.28 -6.15
N GLY A 81 -18.07 -6.11 -5.11
CA GLY A 81 -18.90 -6.11 -3.90
C GLY A 81 -18.77 -4.82 -3.11
N GLU A 82 -17.54 -4.26 -3.01
CA GLU A 82 -17.30 -2.95 -2.38
C GLU A 82 -18.01 -1.84 -3.16
N LEU A 83 -17.93 -1.85 -4.50
CA LEU A 83 -18.58 -0.87 -5.36
C LEU A 83 -20.11 -0.91 -5.18
N GLN A 84 -20.72 -2.09 -5.19
CA GLN A 84 -22.16 -2.27 -4.94
C GLN A 84 -22.61 -1.72 -3.58
N LEU A 85 -21.73 -1.78 -2.54
CA LEU A 85 -22.04 -1.20 -1.25
C LEU A 85 -22.08 0.35 -1.30
N PHE A 86 -21.21 1.00 -2.08
CA PHE A 86 -21.27 2.45 -2.30
C PHE A 86 -22.55 2.84 -3.06
N GLU A 87 -22.87 2.12 -4.13
CA GLU A 87 -24.08 2.32 -4.94
C GLU A 87 -25.35 2.17 -4.09
N SER A 88 -25.45 1.12 -3.27
CA SER A 88 -26.61 0.88 -2.39
C SER A 88 -26.84 2.00 -1.38
N ARG A 89 -25.79 2.72 -1.00
CA ARG A 89 -25.84 3.90 -0.13
C ARG A 89 -25.92 5.23 -0.89
N ARG A 90 -26.02 5.19 -2.22
CA ARG A 90 -26.02 6.36 -3.12
C ARG A 90 -24.80 7.26 -2.91
N HIS A 91 -23.64 6.65 -2.70
CA HIS A 91 -22.36 7.36 -2.62
C HIS A 91 -21.66 7.28 -3.98
N GLU A 92 -21.46 8.42 -4.61
CA GLU A 92 -20.57 8.56 -5.75
C GLU A 92 -19.13 8.60 -5.25
N ILE A 93 -18.27 7.80 -5.88
CA ILE A 93 -16.86 7.71 -5.57
C ILE A 93 -16.01 8.01 -6.79
N ASP A 94 -14.96 8.77 -6.56
CA ASP A 94 -13.91 9.05 -7.53
C ASP A 94 -12.61 8.38 -7.10
N SER A 95 -11.69 8.26 -8.04
CA SER A 95 -10.36 7.73 -7.76
C SER A 95 -9.27 8.50 -8.49
N PHE A 96 -8.11 8.49 -7.88
CA PHE A 96 -6.93 9.13 -8.39
C PHE A 96 -5.73 8.20 -8.18
N ILE A 97 -4.93 7.98 -9.23
CA ILE A 97 -3.67 7.25 -9.15
C ILE A 97 -2.59 8.27 -8.81
N PHE A 98 -2.02 8.20 -7.61
CA PHE A 98 -1.03 9.18 -7.16
C PHE A 98 0.42 8.69 -7.27
N ALA A 99 0.65 7.37 -7.36
CA ALA A 99 1.96 6.77 -7.53
C ALA A 99 1.87 5.38 -8.17
N GLN A 100 3.02 4.89 -8.66
CA GLN A 100 3.23 3.48 -9.00
C GLN A 100 4.09 2.83 -7.92
N ASP A 101 3.78 1.58 -7.59
CA ASP A 101 4.53 0.75 -6.65
C ASP A 101 5.11 -0.49 -7.35
N ALA A 102 6.26 -0.95 -6.88
CA ALA A 102 6.81 -2.25 -7.20
C ALA A 102 6.78 -3.11 -5.93
N ILE A 103 6.35 -4.37 -6.04
CA ILE A 103 6.40 -5.29 -4.91
C ILE A 103 7.74 -6.02 -4.93
N ALA A 104 8.47 -5.91 -3.84
CA ALA A 104 9.72 -6.61 -3.60
C ALA A 104 9.45 -7.98 -2.97
N ILE A 105 10.03 -9.02 -3.54
CA ILE A 105 10.11 -10.36 -2.92
C ILE A 105 11.37 -10.38 -2.06
N VAL A 106 11.21 -10.63 -0.78
CA VAL A 106 12.29 -10.59 0.22
C VAL A 106 12.53 -11.97 0.81
N VAL A 107 13.80 -12.31 0.94
CA VAL A 107 14.29 -13.55 1.58
C VAL A 107 15.45 -13.22 2.52
N ALA A 108 15.84 -14.18 3.37
CA ALA A 108 17.06 -14.05 4.16
C ALA A 108 18.29 -13.92 3.24
N ALA A 109 19.26 -13.08 3.61
CA ALA A 109 20.40 -12.75 2.76
C ALA A 109 21.29 -13.96 2.45
N ASP A 110 21.36 -14.95 3.36
CA ASP A 110 22.17 -16.16 3.27
C ASP A 110 21.47 -17.34 2.58
N LEU A 111 20.28 -17.15 2.01
CA LEU A 111 19.48 -18.25 1.46
C LEU A 111 20.09 -18.92 0.20
N GLY A 112 20.99 -18.23 -0.53
CA GLY A 112 21.66 -18.78 -1.71
C GLY A 112 20.82 -18.74 -3.00
N ILE A 113 19.78 -17.90 -3.06
CA ILE A 113 18.97 -17.66 -4.27
C ILE A 113 19.21 -16.22 -4.74
N ASP A 114 19.41 -16.04 -6.06
CA ASP A 114 19.71 -14.72 -6.64
C ASP A 114 18.57 -14.08 -7.42
N SER A 115 17.62 -14.89 -7.90
CA SER A 115 16.44 -14.46 -8.64
C SER A 115 15.36 -15.53 -8.57
N ILE A 116 14.10 -15.17 -8.89
CA ILE A 116 12.99 -16.11 -8.83
C ILE A 116 11.98 -15.81 -9.95
N SER A 117 11.28 -16.84 -10.43
CA SER A 117 10.20 -16.67 -11.42
C SER A 117 8.83 -16.50 -10.76
N PRO A 118 7.83 -15.93 -11.46
CA PRO A 118 6.45 -15.93 -11.00
C PRO A 118 5.87 -17.34 -10.81
N GLY A 119 6.29 -18.31 -11.63
CA GLY A 119 5.90 -19.72 -11.50
C GLY A 119 6.40 -20.33 -10.19
N ASP A 120 7.69 -20.12 -9.86
CA ASP A 120 8.27 -20.59 -8.60
C ASP A 120 7.56 -19.96 -7.39
N LEU A 121 7.26 -18.65 -7.47
CA LEU A 121 6.50 -17.94 -6.44
C LEU A 121 5.08 -18.48 -6.28
N ALA A 122 4.40 -18.80 -7.38
CA ALA A 122 3.07 -19.41 -7.34
C ALA A 122 3.12 -20.78 -6.64
N ASP A 123 4.12 -21.62 -6.91
CA ASP A 123 4.28 -22.91 -6.26
C ASP A 123 4.65 -22.79 -4.78
N ILE A 124 5.49 -21.83 -4.41
CA ILE A 124 5.82 -21.54 -3.02
C ILE A 124 4.57 -21.04 -2.28
N PHE A 125 3.94 -19.96 -2.76
CA PHE A 125 2.84 -19.30 -2.03
C PHE A 125 1.56 -20.14 -1.98
N SER A 126 1.34 -21.04 -2.95
CA SER A 126 0.25 -22.02 -2.91
C SER A 126 0.57 -23.24 -2.02
N GLY A 127 1.84 -23.43 -1.62
CA GLY A 127 2.28 -24.57 -0.81
C GLY A 127 2.56 -25.84 -1.61
N LYS A 128 2.61 -25.77 -2.94
CA LYS A 128 3.04 -26.91 -3.78
C LYS A 128 4.52 -27.23 -3.57
N SER A 129 5.36 -26.18 -3.43
CA SER A 129 6.77 -26.30 -3.10
C SER A 129 7.02 -25.82 -1.68
N THR A 130 7.52 -26.72 -0.82
CA THR A 130 7.68 -26.46 0.61
C THR A 130 9.13 -26.47 1.09
N ASN A 131 10.09 -26.69 0.18
CA ASN A 131 11.51 -26.78 0.51
C ASN A 131 12.38 -26.03 -0.50
N TRP A 132 13.33 -25.27 0.02
CA TRP A 132 14.24 -24.45 -0.78
C TRP A 132 15.17 -25.26 -1.69
N SER A 133 15.41 -26.53 -1.40
CA SER A 133 16.21 -27.40 -2.27
C SER A 133 15.64 -27.58 -3.68
N HIS A 134 14.34 -27.38 -3.87
CA HIS A 134 13.71 -27.39 -5.19
C HIS A 134 14.17 -26.23 -6.09
N PHE A 135 14.70 -25.19 -5.49
CA PHE A 135 15.16 -23.96 -6.17
C PHE A 135 16.70 -23.83 -6.16
N GLY A 136 17.42 -24.91 -5.80
CA GLY A 136 18.88 -24.92 -5.78
C GLY A 136 19.52 -24.29 -4.54
N ALA A 137 18.73 -24.00 -3.50
CA ALA A 137 19.22 -23.52 -2.22
C ALA A 137 19.38 -24.63 -1.17
N THR A 138 19.67 -24.24 0.06
CA THR A 138 19.84 -25.17 1.20
C THR A 138 18.58 -25.98 1.47
N LYS A 139 18.72 -27.23 1.98
CA LYS A 139 17.59 -28.10 2.35
C LYS A 139 16.91 -27.57 3.62
N LYS A 140 16.10 -26.51 3.47
CA LYS A 140 15.31 -25.90 4.55
C LYS A 140 13.84 -25.81 4.11
N ARG A 141 12.91 -25.98 5.06
CA ARG A 141 11.49 -25.75 4.81
C ARG A 141 11.24 -24.26 4.56
N ILE A 142 10.39 -23.95 3.58
CA ILE A 142 10.02 -22.57 3.27
C ILE A 142 8.99 -22.07 4.29
N ASN A 143 9.28 -20.93 4.92
CA ASN A 143 8.34 -20.22 5.78
C ASN A 143 7.86 -18.96 5.06
N ILE A 144 6.55 -18.84 4.85
CA ILE A 144 5.94 -17.75 4.10
C ILE A 144 5.41 -16.71 5.07
N TYR A 145 5.82 -15.45 4.86
CA TYR A 145 5.38 -14.27 5.60
C TYR A 145 4.60 -13.35 4.66
N GLY A 146 3.28 -13.40 4.74
CA GLY A 146 2.39 -12.63 3.87
C GLY A 146 1.59 -11.58 4.63
N ARG A 147 0.67 -10.95 3.93
CA ARG A 147 -0.26 -9.98 4.48
C ARG A 147 -1.61 -10.63 4.77
N GLN A 148 -2.39 -10.00 5.63
CA GLN A 148 -3.79 -10.35 5.89
C GLN A 148 -4.63 -10.25 4.62
N SER A 149 -5.78 -10.96 4.57
CA SER A 149 -6.67 -11.01 3.41
C SER A 149 -7.32 -9.67 3.02
N ASN A 150 -7.43 -8.72 3.97
CA ASN A 150 -7.91 -7.35 3.70
C ASN A 150 -6.83 -6.44 3.09
N SER A 151 -5.58 -6.90 2.97
CA SER A 151 -4.49 -6.16 2.36
C SER A 151 -4.60 -6.15 0.83
N GLY A 152 -4.48 -4.96 0.23
CA GLY A 152 -4.38 -4.83 -1.22
C GLY A 152 -3.17 -5.55 -1.82
N THR A 153 -2.07 -5.66 -1.08
CA THR A 153 -0.88 -6.41 -1.53
C THR A 153 -1.13 -7.91 -1.57
N HIS A 154 -1.84 -8.45 -0.57
CA HIS A 154 -2.26 -9.85 -0.58
C HIS A 154 -3.17 -10.15 -1.79
N ASP A 155 -4.19 -9.32 -2.01
CA ASP A 155 -5.12 -9.48 -3.14
C ASP A 155 -4.41 -9.37 -4.49
N PHE A 156 -3.50 -8.38 -4.62
CA PHE A 156 -2.74 -8.20 -5.85
C PHE A 156 -1.86 -9.42 -6.17
N ILE A 157 -1.06 -9.93 -5.22
CA ILE A 157 -0.21 -11.13 -5.43
C ILE A 157 -1.07 -12.34 -5.76
N LYS A 158 -2.17 -12.55 -5.02
CA LYS A 158 -3.11 -13.64 -5.26
C LYS A 158 -3.63 -13.64 -6.70
N LYS A 159 -4.09 -12.48 -7.18
CA LYS A 159 -4.63 -12.32 -8.54
C LYS A 159 -3.54 -12.41 -9.61
N LYS A 160 -2.40 -11.75 -9.39
CA LYS A 160 -1.30 -11.69 -10.35
C LYS A 160 -0.66 -13.04 -10.61
N LEU A 161 -0.59 -13.91 -9.58
CA LEU A 161 -0.10 -15.28 -9.68
C LEU A 161 -1.19 -16.32 -9.96
N GLY A 162 -2.47 -15.95 -9.89
CA GLY A 162 -3.58 -16.88 -10.10
C GLY A 162 -3.70 -17.98 -9.03
N ILE A 163 -3.37 -17.67 -7.76
CA ILE A 163 -3.26 -18.66 -6.68
C ILE A 163 -4.27 -18.41 -5.54
N ASN A 164 -4.43 -19.42 -4.69
CA ASN A 164 -4.84 -19.26 -3.31
C ASN A 164 -3.61 -19.52 -2.43
N PHE A 165 -3.37 -18.63 -1.46
CA PHE A 165 -2.28 -18.82 -0.50
C PHE A 165 -2.50 -20.09 0.33
N THR A 166 -1.42 -20.80 0.60
CA THR A 166 -1.46 -21.92 1.55
C THR A 166 -1.90 -21.46 2.94
N PRO A 167 -2.71 -22.25 3.68
CA PRO A 167 -3.11 -21.91 5.04
C PRO A 167 -1.93 -21.83 6.03
N TYR A 168 -0.77 -22.36 5.65
CA TYR A 168 0.47 -22.29 6.45
C TYR A 168 1.22 -20.96 6.31
N ALA A 169 0.81 -20.07 5.40
CA ALA A 169 1.37 -18.73 5.29
C ALA A 169 1.02 -17.89 6.53
N LYS A 170 2.04 -17.35 7.17
CA LYS A 170 1.88 -16.49 8.35
C LYS A 170 1.40 -15.10 7.92
N GLN A 171 0.29 -14.65 8.48
CA GLN A 171 -0.33 -13.37 8.14
C GLN A 171 0.18 -12.26 9.05
N MET A 172 0.82 -11.24 8.45
CA MET A 172 1.37 -10.07 9.15
C MET A 172 0.50 -8.84 8.93
N ASN A 173 0.44 -7.97 9.95
CA ASN A 173 -0.37 -6.75 9.90
C ASN A 173 0.21 -5.69 8.95
N GLY A 174 1.55 -5.66 8.74
CA GLY A 174 2.21 -4.63 7.94
C GLY A 174 3.49 -5.12 7.25
N ASN A 175 3.98 -4.30 6.31
CA ASN A 175 5.22 -4.58 5.56
C ASN A 175 6.45 -4.66 6.49
N ALA A 176 6.54 -3.78 7.48
CA ALA A 176 7.65 -3.79 8.44
C ALA A 176 7.74 -5.11 9.21
N GLN A 177 6.60 -5.69 9.61
CA GLN A 177 6.57 -6.99 10.31
C GLN A 177 7.05 -8.14 9.42
N ILE A 178 6.75 -8.11 8.11
CA ILE A 178 7.25 -9.11 7.17
C ILE A 178 8.77 -9.02 7.08
N ILE A 179 9.33 -7.81 6.97
CA ILE A 179 10.77 -7.58 6.90
C ILE A 179 11.46 -8.13 8.15
N GLU A 180 10.96 -7.79 9.33
CA GLU A 180 11.55 -8.28 10.59
C GLU A 180 11.41 -9.81 10.75
N ALA A 181 10.30 -10.39 10.32
CA ALA A 181 10.11 -11.84 10.35
C ALA A 181 11.08 -12.57 9.41
N VAL A 182 11.32 -12.03 8.20
CA VAL A 182 12.28 -12.61 7.24
C VAL A 182 13.73 -12.44 7.73
N LYS A 183 14.08 -11.32 8.37
CA LYS A 183 15.40 -11.14 8.99
C LYS A 183 15.66 -12.19 10.08
N ALA A 184 14.66 -12.50 10.88
CA ALA A 184 14.79 -13.46 11.98
C ALA A 184 14.73 -14.93 11.52
N ASP A 185 14.34 -15.20 10.29
CA ASP A 185 14.14 -16.57 9.77
C ASP A 185 14.92 -16.79 8.48
N HIS A 186 16.06 -17.50 8.61
CA HIS A 186 16.95 -17.87 7.50
C HIS A 186 16.31 -18.76 6.41
N SER A 187 15.04 -19.13 6.55
CA SER A 187 14.25 -19.87 5.57
C SER A 187 13.00 -19.12 5.12
N GLY A 188 12.88 -17.85 5.54
CA GLY A 188 11.74 -17.01 5.28
C GLY A 188 11.69 -16.44 3.87
N ILE A 189 10.47 -16.32 3.34
CA ILE A 189 10.14 -15.54 2.16
C ILE A 189 8.95 -14.65 2.45
N GLY A 190 8.99 -13.41 1.96
CA GLY A 190 7.89 -12.47 2.08
C GLY A 190 7.76 -11.57 0.85
N TYR A 191 6.69 -10.75 0.85
CA TYR A 191 6.47 -9.75 -0.17
C TYR A 191 6.03 -8.43 0.46
N VAL A 192 6.65 -7.33 0.04
CA VAL A 192 6.43 -5.98 0.58
C VAL A 192 6.46 -4.93 -0.53
N GLY A 193 5.91 -3.74 -0.31
CA GLY A 193 6.16 -2.61 -1.21
C GLY A 193 7.65 -2.25 -1.23
N ALA A 194 8.23 -2.00 -2.41
CA ALA A 194 9.65 -1.73 -2.56
C ALA A 194 10.11 -0.49 -1.77
N GLY A 195 9.22 0.48 -1.53
CA GLY A 195 9.49 1.64 -0.69
C GLY A 195 9.81 1.32 0.78
N TYR A 196 9.48 0.10 1.25
CA TYR A 196 9.86 -0.37 2.59
C TYR A 196 11.27 -0.97 2.66
N VAL A 197 11.88 -1.27 1.51
CA VAL A 197 13.19 -1.91 1.42
C VAL A 197 14.14 -0.99 0.67
N SER A 198 14.96 -0.23 1.39
CA SER A 198 16.02 0.57 0.76
C SER A 198 17.30 -0.26 0.63
N HIS A 199 18.13 0.04 -0.38
CA HIS A 199 19.45 -0.56 -0.55
C HIS A 199 20.37 -0.49 0.70
N LYS A 200 20.11 0.47 1.62
CA LYS A 200 20.92 0.69 2.83
C LYS A 200 20.49 -0.17 4.03
N GLN A 201 19.28 -0.71 4.05
CA GLN A 201 18.73 -1.47 5.19
C GLN A 201 18.81 -2.99 5.05
N ALA A 202 19.31 -3.48 3.93
CA ALA A 202 19.23 -4.89 3.55
C ALA A 202 20.50 -5.70 3.89
N ARG A 203 21.09 -5.53 5.09
CA ARG A 203 22.22 -6.41 5.48
C ARG A 203 21.80 -7.85 5.71
N ASP A 204 20.59 -8.05 6.26
CA ASP A 204 20.10 -9.36 6.70
C ASP A 204 19.01 -9.96 5.78
N ILE A 205 18.57 -9.20 4.77
CA ILE A 205 17.61 -9.65 3.76
C ILE A 205 18.11 -9.37 2.36
N LYS A 206 17.69 -10.20 1.40
CA LYS A 206 17.90 -10.03 -0.03
C LYS A 206 16.57 -9.78 -0.71
N VAL A 207 16.54 -8.79 -1.62
CA VAL A 207 15.43 -8.59 -2.54
C VAL A 207 15.71 -9.36 -3.81
N LEU A 208 14.81 -10.26 -4.17
CA LEU A 208 14.97 -11.10 -5.36
C LEU A 208 14.46 -10.36 -6.60
N PRO A 209 15.30 -10.19 -7.64
CA PRO A 209 14.85 -9.82 -8.98
C PRO A 209 13.95 -10.90 -9.57
N ILE A 210 13.01 -10.48 -10.43
CA ILE A 210 12.04 -11.37 -11.07
C ILE A 210 12.41 -11.60 -12.52
N TYR A 211 12.50 -12.86 -12.94
CA TYR A 211 12.69 -13.25 -14.34
C TYR A 211 11.44 -13.95 -14.90
N LEU A 212 11.12 -13.72 -16.16
CA LEU A 212 9.98 -14.37 -16.83
C LEU A 212 10.42 -15.60 -17.61
N GLU A 213 11.51 -15.51 -18.36
CA GLU A 213 12.01 -16.57 -19.23
C GLU A 213 13.37 -17.07 -18.76
N LYS A 214 14.36 -16.19 -18.66
CA LYS A 214 15.74 -16.51 -18.34
C LYS A 214 16.24 -15.70 -17.14
N ARG A 215 17.02 -16.35 -16.29
CA ARG A 215 17.55 -15.75 -15.05
C ARG A 215 18.44 -14.53 -15.29
N GLU A 216 19.20 -14.51 -16.38
CA GLU A 216 20.05 -13.37 -16.76
C GLU A 216 19.26 -12.10 -17.07
N ASN A 217 17.96 -12.22 -17.40
CA ASN A 217 17.06 -11.11 -17.69
C ASN A 217 16.18 -10.75 -16.48
N ALA A 218 16.62 -11.08 -15.28
CA ALA A 218 15.86 -10.77 -14.07
C ALA A 218 15.83 -9.26 -13.78
N ILE A 219 14.62 -8.72 -13.56
CA ILE A 219 14.36 -7.30 -13.35
C ILE A 219 14.22 -7.04 -11.85
N SER A 220 14.97 -6.06 -11.35
CA SER A 220 14.87 -5.60 -9.95
C SER A 220 13.65 -4.70 -9.74
N PRO A 221 12.97 -4.77 -8.56
CA PRO A 221 11.93 -3.80 -8.20
C PRO A 221 12.47 -2.37 -7.99
N PHE A 222 13.78 -2.16 -8.06
CA PHE A 222 14.44 -0.86 -7.96
C PHE A 222 14.90 -0.32 -9.32
N ASP A 223 14.69 -1.03 -10.40
CA ASP A 223 15.01 -0.58 -11.75
C ASP A 223 13.92 0.36 -12.26
N SER A 224 14.18 1.67 -12.08
CA SER A 224 13.23 2.71 -12.44
C SER A 224 12.90 2.75 -13.94
N SER A 225 13.85 2.37 -14.82
CA SER A 225 13.63 2.33 -16.25
C SER A 225 12.67 1.20 -16.63
N MET A 226 12.89 0.01 -16.12
CA MET A 226 12.04 -1.16 -16.37
C MET A 226 10.63 -0.98 -15.79
N ILE A 227 10.51 -0.27 -14.66
CA ILE A 227 9.21 0.06 -14.08
C ILE A 227 8.49 1.13 -14.90
N ALA A 228 9.19 2.17 -15.36
CA ALA A 228 8.61 3.20 -16.22
C ALA A 228 8.12 2.65 -17.57
N GLU A 229 8.76 1.58 -18.07
CA GLU A 229 8.38 0.84 -19.28
C GLU A 229 7.27 -0.19 -19.05
N GLY A 230 6.82 -0.39 -17.82
CA GLY A 230 5.79 -1.40 -17.50
C GLY A 230 6.31 -2.84 -17.50
N ARG A 231 7.62 -3.07 -17.44
CA ARG A 231 8.26 -4.39 -17.63
C ARG A 231 8.47 -5.17 -16.34
N TYR A 232 8.40 -4.51 -15.18
CA TYR A 232 8.50 -5.25 -13.92
C TYR A 232 7.20 -5.99 -13.61
N PHE A 233 7.27 -7.29 -13.39
CA PHE A 233 6.10 -8.15 -13.30
C PHE A 233 5.14 -7.76 -12.16
N PHE A 234 5.66 -7.37 -10.99
CA PHE A 234 4.86 -7.03 -9.82
C PHE A 234 4.73 -5.52 -9.59
N GLN A 235 4.66 -4.73 -10.67
CA GLN A 235 4.31 -3.32 -10.54
C GLN A 235 2.78 -3.12 -10.54
N ARG A 236 2.34 -2.06 -9.86
CA ARG A 236 0.93 -1.72 -9.71
C ARG A 236 0.71 -0.24 -9.44
N PRO A 237 -0.45 0.32 -9.81
CA PRO A 237 -0.85 1.64 -9.37
C PRO A 237 -1.22 1.64 -7.88
N LEU A 238 -1.04 2.80 -7.23
CA LEU A 238 -1.55 3.13 -5.92
C LEU A 238 -2.67 4.15 -6.07
N PHE A 239 -3.80 3.84 -5.45
CA PHE A 239 -5.05 4.60 -5.60
C PHE A 239 -5.39 5.37 -4.34
N GLN A 240 -5.99 6.52 -4.53
CA GLN A 240 -6.80 7.20 -3.53
C GLN A 240 -8.25 7.21 -4.00
N TYR A 241 -9.15 6.65 -3.17
CA TYR A 241 -10.59 6.70 -3.39
C TYR A 241 -11.18 7.73 -2.44
N TYR A 242 -12.15 8.50 -2.93
CA TYR A 242 -12.86 9.50 -2.12
C TYR A 242 -14.30 9.63 -2.61
N LYS A 243 -15.20 10.14 -1.76
CA LYS A 243 -16.56 10.46 -2.18
C LYS A 243 -16.55 11.81 -2.91
N SER A 244 -17.25 11.91 -4.04
CA SER A 244 -17.33 13.14 -4.86
C SER A 244 -17.74 14.36 -4.03
N ILE A 245 -18.66 14.18 -3.07
CA ILE A 245 -19.11 15.23 -2.14
C ILE A 245 -17.98 15.75 -1.21
N SER A 246 -16.92 15.00 -1.01
CA SER A 246 -15.79 15.39 -0.13
C SER A 246 -14.66 16.09 -0.90
N TYR A 247 -14.79 16.25 -2.22
CA TYR A 247 -13.72 16.74 -3.08
C TYR A 247 -13.15 18.09 -2.65
N ASP A 248 -14.00 19.08 -2.40
CA ASP A 248 -13.55 20.44 -2.02
C ASP A 248 -12.71 20.45 -0.75
N LYS A 249 -13.04 19.58 0.22
CA LYS A 249 -12.28 19.42 1.46
C LYS A 249 -10.88 18.88 1.22
N ILE A 250 -10.73 17.88 0.34
CA ILE A 250 -9.49 17.13 0.13
C ILE A 250 -8.65 17.71 -1.02
N LYS A 251 -9.26 18.51 -1.90
CA LYS A 251 -8.61 19.07 -3.10
C LYS A 251 -7.24 19.72 -2.82
N PRO A 252 -7.05 20.54 -1.78
CA PRO A 252 -5.74 21.14 -1.53
C PRO A 252 -4.63 20.10 -1.31
N PHE A 253 -4.94 18.96 -0.68
CA PHE A 253 -3.98 17.89 -0.48
C PHE A 253 -3.72 17.11 -1.76
N LEU A 254 -4.77 16.77 -2.54
CA LEU A 254 -4.63 16.12 -3.84
C LEU A 254 -3.81 16.98 -4.83
N ASP A 255 -4.04 18.29 -4.84
CA ASP A 255 -3.26 19.23 -5.69
C ASP A 255 -1.79 19.27 -5.27
N PHE A 256 -1.50 19.20 -3.96
CA PHE A 256 -0.14 19.11 -3.46
C PHE A 256 0.53 17.80 -3.90
N GLU A 257 -0.14 16.67 -3.81
CA GLU A 257 0.39 15.37 -4.25
C GLU A 257 0.71 15.36 -5.76
N LYS A 258 -0.10 16.07 -6.56
CA LYS A 258 0.09 16.24 -8.01
C LYS A 258 1.20 17.23 -8.37
N SER A 259 1.58 18.11 -7.45
CA SER A 259 2.61 19.12 -7.70
C SER A 259 4.01 18.50 -7.85
N ASP A 260 4.95 19.25 -8.45
CA ASP A 260 6.35 18.82 -8.58
C ASP A 260 6.97 18.47 -7.22
N ALA A 261 6.60 19.21 -6.16
CA ALA A 261 7.05 18.93 -4.80
C ALA A 261 6.52 17.59 -4.28
N GLY A 262 5.23 17.31 -4.45
CA GLY A 262 4.61 16.03 -4.10
C GLY A 262 5.20 14.87 -4.89
N GLN A 263 5.35 15.02 -6.21
CA GLN A 263 5.92 13.98 -7.07
C GLN A 263 7.40 13.68 -6.73
N LYS A 264 8.18 14.70 -6.33
CA LYS A 264 9.53 14.49 -5.83
C LYS A 264 9.57 13.71 -4.52
N ILE A 265 8.63 13.95 -3.61
CA ILE A 265 8.51 13.19 -2.35
C ILE A 265 8.17 11.73 -2.66
N ILE A 266 7.27 11.47 -3.60
CA ILE A 266 6.92 10.12 -4.06
C ILE A 266 8.19 9.39 -4.52
N GLN A 267 8.98 10.01 -5.40
CA GLN A 267 10.22 9.45 -5.91
C GLN A 267 11.26 9.18 -4.80
N LEU A 268 11.47 10.14 -3.91
CA LEU A 268 12.42 10.02 -2.79
C LEU A 268 11.98 8.99 -1.74
N SER A 269 10.71 8.62 -1.74
CA SER A 269 10.13 7.59 -0.87
C SER A 269 10.20 6.18 -1.45
N GLY A 270 10.83 6.02 -2.63
CA GLY A 270 10.99 4.70 -3.28
C GLY A 270 9.77 4.24 -4.08
N TYR A 271 8.89 5.17 -4.43
CA TYR A 271 7.78 4.96 -5.34
C TYR A 271 8.03 5.67 -6.67
N TYR A 272 7.20 5.39 -7.67
CA TYR A 272 7.39 5.90 -9.02
C TYR A 272 6.30 6.93 -9.34
N PRO A 273 6.70 8.16 -9.75
CA PRO A 273 5.75 9.19 -10.14
C PRO A 273 4.88 8.77 -11.33
N VAL A 274 3.66 9.27 -11.38
CA VAL A 274 2.74 9.06 -12.51
C VAL A 274 2.87 10.24 -13.46
N LYS A 275 3.25 9.98 -14.73
CA LYS A 275 3.53 11.01 -15.75
C LYS A 275 2.31 11.83 -16.21
N SER A 276 1.10 11.37 -15.96
CA SER A 276 -0.14 12.10 -16.15
C SER A 276 -1.21 11.52 -15.23
N THR A 277 -1.92 12.39 -14.55
CA THR A 277 -3.06 12.02 -13.72
C THR A 277 -4.23 11.66 -14.62
N HIS A 278 -4.30 10.42 -15.10
CA HIS A 278 -5.54 9.90 -15.64
C HIS A 278 -6.49 9.68 -14.47
N GLU A 279 -7.58 10.42 -14.43
CA GLU A 279 -8.75 10.06 -13.66
C GLU A 279 -9.17 8.67 -14.17
N TYR A 280 -9.06 7.68 -13.33
CA TYR A 280 -9.52 6.33 -13.63
C TYR A 280 -11.05 6.36 -13.57
N GLN A 281 -11.68 6.59 -14.71
CA GLN A 281 -13.09 6.30 -14.87
C GLN A 281 -13.20 4.77 -14.84
N GLY A 282 -13.81 4.24 -13.78
CA GLY A 282 -13.97 2.80 -13.60
C GLY A 282 -14.54 2.16 -14.87
N GLU A 283 -13.94 1.06 -15.32
CA GLU A 283 -14.50 0.17 -16.33
C GLU A 283 -15.83 -0.39 -15.79
N GLY A 284 -16.90 0.33 -16.03
CA GLY A 284 -18.25 0.04 -15.55
C GLY A 284 -19.32 0.61 -16.45
N LYS A 285 -19.04 0.69 -17.77
CA LYS A 285 -20.09 0.89 -18.79
C LYS A 285 -19.70 0.08 -20.04
N ASN A 286 -20.03 -1.20 -20.02
CA ASN A 286 -20.46 -1.97 -21.19
C ASN A 286 -21.28 -3.17 -20.70
#